data_d5eb6e1e661602c2ee25250c8254d09c
#
_entry.id   d5eb6e1e661602c2ee25250c8254d09c
#
_cell.length_a   1.000
_cell.length_b   1.000
_cell.length_c   1.000
_cell.angle_alpha   90.00
_cell.angle_beta   90.00
_cell.angle_gamma   90.00
#
_symmetry.space_group_name_H-M   'P 1'
#
loop_
_entity.id
_entity.type
_entity.pdbx_description
1 polymer ?
#
loop_
_entity_poly.entity_id
_entity_poly.type
_entity_poly.pdbx_seq_one_letter_code
_entity_poly.pdbx_strand_id
1 'polypeptide(L)'
;MNKTIKIPETDLSLSPIGLGTVNAGIDWDGKDADRIFDTYVDLGGNVIDSARVYADFVHVNGKVEIGRSERVIGEWIQRSGKRDRVVLITKGGHPTYVWPTDDLHKPRMTPADMRGDIELSLKTLHTDVIDIYFYHRDNRAQSVEEEIETMEQFRKEGKIRYYGCSNWEADRITQADRYCREKGYRGFVADQALLNMGMKYMNDLPDDTLVYMRGELFDYHKNNPQNLAMPYMGVASGFFHIFAAKGEEGVKNSPYCTPGNLKVARRCLELCEKYHASVSQIVLGFFGSQEFTCLPLYGPQNAQQLTEAMKTVEIDFDKNDYQF
;
A
#
# COMPACT_ATOMS: atom_id res chain seq x y z
N MET A 1 15.22 -4.07 9.80
CA MET A 1 14.61 -4.36 8.46
C MET A 1 15.69 -4.58 7.42
N ASN A 2 15.40 -5.33 6.34
CA ASN A 2 16.33 -5.45 5.21
C ASN A 2 16.50 -4.08 4.52
N LYS A 3 17.72 -3.72 4.14
CA LYS A 3 17.96 -2.44 3.43
C LYS A 3 17.44 -2.43 1.98
N THR A 4 17.24 -3.60 1.41
CA THR A 4 16.72 -3.80 0.04
C THR A 4 15.92 -5.08 0.01
N ILE A 5 14.76 -5.05 -0.65
CA ILE A 5 13.88 -6.20 -0.86
C ILE A 5 13.95 -6.60 -2.34
N LYS A 6 14.21 -7.87 -2.59
CA LYS A 6 14.14 -8.46 -3.93
C LYS A 6 12.96 -9.41 -4.00
N ILE A 7 12.17 -9.29 -5.04
CA ILE A 7 11.08 -10.23 -5.32
C ILE A 7 11.65 -11.35 -6.20
N PRO A 8 11.55 -12.61 -5.79
CA PRO A 8 12.03 -13.75 -6.61
C PRO A 8 11.46 -13.72 -8.03
N GLU A 9 12.25 -14.17 -9.00
CA GLU A 9 11.87 -14.24 -10.42
C GLU A 9 11.45 -12.89 -11.04
N THR A 10 11.97 -11.79 -10.50
CA THR A 10 11.83 -10.44 -11.06
C THR A 10 13.18 -9.73 -11.05
N ASP A 11 13.29 -8.63 -11.78
CA ASP A 11 14.42 -7.71 -11.71
C ASP A 11 14.18 -6.56 -10.70
N LEU A 12 13.11 -6.64 -9.91
CA LEU A 12 12.74 -5.61 -8.95
C LEU A 12 13.66 -5.64 -7.73
N SER A 13 14.20 -4.46 -7.42
CA SER A 13 14.99 -4.19 -6.22
C SER A 13 14.36 -3.00 -5.50
N LEU A 14 13.70 -3.25 -4.38
CA LEU A 14 12.78 -2.33 -3.72
C LEU A 14 13.38 -1.78 -2.42
N SER A 15 13.12 -0.50 -2.13
CA SER A 15 13.35 0.08 -0.81
C SER A 15 12.44 -0.60 0.23
N PRO A 16 12.87 -0.72 1.50
CA PRO A 16 12.14 -1.48 2.52
C PRO A 16 10.88 -0.79 3.03
N ILE A 17 10.66 0.46 2.68
CA ILE A 17 9.46 1.24 2.99
C ILE A 17 9.01 1.88 1.68
N GLY A 18 7.75 1.65 1.31
CA GLY A 18 7.12 2.26 0.15
C GLY A 18 6.42 3.57 0.50
N LEU A 19 6.40 4.52 -0.41
CA LEU A 19 5.67 5.78 -0.26
C LEU A 19 4.22 5.58 -0.72
N GLY A 20 3.29 5.59 0.24
CA GLY A 20 1.84 5.60 -0.02
C GLY A 20 1.36 7.02 -0.33
N THR A 21 0.57 7.17 -1.39
CA THR A 21 0.20 8.49 -1.94
C THR A 21 -1.29 8.80 -1.85
N VAL A 22 -2.04 8.16 -0.96
CA VAL A 22 -3.47 8.44 -0.79
C VAL A 22 -3.75 9.91 -0.49
N ASN A 23 -2.80 10.61 0.15
CA ASN A 23 -2.89 12.03 0.49
C ASN A 23 -2.38 12.99 -0.60
N ALA A 24 -1.81 12.47 -1.69
CA ALA A 24 -1.35 13.29 -2.80
C ALA A 24 -2.56 13.94 -3.51
N GLY A 25 -2.50 15.27 -3.65
CA GLY A 25 -3.61 16.07 -4.17
C GLY A 25 -4.69 16.41 -3.13
N ILE A 26 -4.49 16.02 -1.85
CA ILE A 26 -5.32 16.38 -0.71
C ILE A 26 -4.50 17.26 0.25
N ASP A 27 -3.55 16.63 0.97
CA ASP A 27 -2.72 17.29 2.00
C ASP A 27 -1.46 17.89 1.39
N TRP A 28 -0.97 17.36 0.28
CA TRP A 28 0.20 17.83 -0.44
C TRP A 28 0.03 17.76 -1.96
N ASP A 29 0.32 18.87 -2.61
CA ASP A 29 0.24 19.08 -4.06
C ASP A 29 1.38 20.02 -4.50
N GLY A 30 1.66 20.11 -5.80
CA GLY A 30 2.66 21.01 -6.39
C GLY A 30 4.02 20.88 -5.70
N LYS A 31 4.58 22.02 -5.23
CA LYS A 31 5.92 22.05 -4.61
C LYS A 31 6.04 21.26 -3.30
N ASP A 32 4.97 21.12 -2.54
CA ASP A 32 5.01 20.34 -1.30
C ASP A 32 5.04 18.84 -1.61
N ALA A 33 4.31 18.40 -2.63
CA ALA A 33 4.42 17.05 -3.17
C ALA A 33 5.82 16.79 -3.75
N ASP A 34 6.35 17.70 -4.56
CA ASP A 34 7.71 17.60 -5.11
C ASP A 34 8.74 17.39 -4.00
N ARG A 35 8.65 18.16 -2.91
CA ARG A 35 9.55 18.03 -1.76
C ARG A 35 9.47 16.66 -1.11
N ILE A 36 8.27 16.08 -0.99
CA ILE A 36 8.09 14.74 -0.42
C ILE A 36 8.71 13.68 -1.33
N PHE A 37 8.42 13.71 -2.64
CA PHE A 37 8.97 12.76 -3.59
C PHE A 37 10.49 12.86 -3.71
N ASP A 38 11.02 14.07 -3.81
CA ASP A 38 12.46 14.29 -3.88
C ASP A 38 13.16 13.81 -2.61
N THR A 39 12.63 14.15 -1.43
CA THR A 39 13.15 13.64 -0.15
C THR A 39 13.15 12.12 -0.10
N TYR A 40 12.07 11.48 -0.58
CA TYR A 40 11.96 10.03 -0.61
C TYR A 40 13.05 9.38 -1.46
N VAL A 41 13.21 9.87 -2.68
CA VAL A 41 14.23 9.35 -3.62
C VAL A 41 15.66 9.64 -3.14
N ASP A 42 15.91 10.82 -2.56
CA ASP A 42 17.22 11.20 -2.04
C ASP A 42 17.63 10.37 -0.80
N LEU A 43 16.65 9.87 -0.03
CA LEU A 43 16.86 8.94 1.08
C LEU A 43 16.97 7.46 0.62
N GLY A 44 17.00 7.21 -0.69
CA GLY A 44 17.12 5.87 -1.25
C GLY A 44 15.80 5.12 -1.38
N GLY A 45 14.66 5.78 -1.17
CA GLY A 45 13.34 5.24 -1.46
C GLY A 45 13.11 5.14 -2.97
N ASN A 46 12.45 4.06 -3.41
CA ASN A 46 12.17 3.86 -4.83
C ASN A 46 10.79 3.25 -5.14
N VAL A 47 9.93 3.04 -4.14
CA VAL A 47 8.59 2.48 -4.37
C VAL A 47 7.54 3.56 -4.13
N ILE A 48 6.86 4.00 -5.19
CA ILE A 48 5.74 4.96 -5.10
C ILE A 48 4.45 4.21 -5.42
N ASP A 49 3.57 4.12 -4.42
CA ASP A 49 2.29 3.40 -4.49
C ASP A 49 1.11 4.37 -4.59
N SER A 50 0.36 4.28 -5.66
CA SER A 50 -0.86 5.02 -5.92
C SER A 50 -2.03 4.10 -6.27
N ALA A 51 -3.16 4.68 -6.61
CA ALA A 51 -4.30 4.02 -7.23
C ALA A 51 -5.11 5.03 -8.05
N ARG A 52 -5.79 4.50 -9.07
CA ARG A 52 -6.67 5.27 -9.95
C ARG A 52 -7.71 6.10 -9.19
N VAL A 53 -8.19 5.62 -8.04
CA VAL A 53 -9.23 6.26 -7.22
C VAL A 53 -8.70 7.06 -6.04
N TYR A 54 -7.38 7.15 -5.83
CA TYR A 54 -6.85 7.89 -4.69
C TYR A 54 -7.13 9.39 -4.84
N ALA A 55 -7.65 9.97 -3.75
CA ALA A 55 -8.11 11.35 -3.65
C ALA A 55 -9.40 11.68 -4.44
N ASP A 56 -10.02 10.74 -5.16
CA ASP A 56 -11.29 10.95 -5.89
C ASP A 56 -12.47 11.23 -4.95
N PHE A 57 -12.37 10.79 -3.68
CA PHE A 57 -13.38 11.02 -2.65
C PHE A 57 -13.40 12.47 -2.10
N VAL A 58 -12.45 13.31 -2.51
CA VAL A 58 -12.39 14.71 -2.09
C VAL A 58 -13.02 15.62 -3.13
N HIS A 59 -14.03 16.36 -2.72
CA HIS A 59 -14.67 17.37 -3.56
C HIS A 59 -13.94 18.70 -3.39
N VAL A 60 -13.36 19.23 -4.46
CA VAL A 60 -12.80 20.58 -4.50
C VAL A 60 -13.72 21.45 -5.34
N ASN A 61 -14.27 22.51 -4.73
CA ASN A 61 -15.25 23.42 -5.36
C ASN A 61 -16.47 22.68 -5.97
N GLY A 62 -16.93 21.63 -5.29
CA GLY A 62 -18.07 20.81 -5.71
C GLY A 62 -17.80 19.88 -6.91
N LYS A 63 -16.54 19.71 -7.29
CA LYS A 63 -16.12 18.81 -8.37
C LYS A 63 -15.20 17.72 -7.84
N VAL A 64 -15.41 16.51 -8.33
CA VAL A 64 -14.49 15.39 -8.17
C VAL A 64 -13.43 15.47 -9.27
N GLU A 65 -12.15 15.41 -8.89
CA GLU A 65 -11.05 15.25 -9.82
C GLU A 65 -10.61 13.78 -9.82
N ILE A 66 -10.90 13.09 -10.89
CA ILE A 66 -10.60 11.69 -11.06
C ILE A 66 -9.08 11.48 -11.28
N GLY A 67 -8.43 10.61 -10.47
CA GLY A 67 -7.00 10.30 -10.58
C GLY A 67 -6.09 11.42 -10.05
N ARG A 68 -6.56 12.17 -9.06
CA ARG A 68 -5.81 13.30 -8.50
C ARG A 68 -4.44 12.90 -7.96
N SER A 69 -4.33 11.79 -7.23
CA SER A 69 -3.04 11.30 -6.73
C SER A 69 -2.10 10.95 -7.88
N GLU A 70 -2.58 10.25 -8.91
CA GLU A 70 -1.80 9.95 -10.10
C GLU A 70 -1.35 11.21 -10.85
N ARG A 71 -2.20 12.26 -10.92
CA ARG A 71 -1.83 13.55 -11.51
C ARG A 71 -0.63 14.16 -10.80
N VAL A 72 -0.68 14.22 -9.48
CA VAL A 72 0.43 14.81 -8.68
C VAL A 72 1.74 14.07 -8.90
N ILE A 73 1.69 12.74 -8.97
CA ILE A 73 2.87 11.90 -9.27
C ILE A 73 3.35 12.15 -10.71
N GLY A 74 2.45 12.15 -11.68
CA GLY A 74 2.77 12.37 -13.10
C GLY A 74 3.41 13.73 -13.35
N GLU A 75 2.88 14.79 -12.74
CA GLU A 75 3.47 16.12 -12.80
C GLU A 75 4.87 16.19 -12.18
N TRP A 76 5.10 15.50 -11.04
CA TRP A 76 6.43 15.39 -10.45
C TRP A 76 7.40 14.62 -11.37
N ILE A 77 6.94 13.50 -11.96
CA ILE A 77 7.76 12.74 -12.93
C ILE A 77 8.20 13.63 -14.09
N GLN A 78 7.28 14.43 -14.65
CA GLN A 78 7.60 15.34 -15.75
C GLN A 78 8.59 16.44 -15.33
N ARG A 79 8.37 17.05 -14.15
CA ARG A 79 9.24 18.13 -13.67
C ARG A 79 10.63 17.63 -13.28
N SER A 80 10.70 16.49 -12.61
CA SER A 80 11.95 15.96 -12.05
C SER A 80 12.78 15.13 -13.03
N GLY A 81 12.15 14.52 -14.03
CA GLY A 81 12.79 13.54 -14.91
C GLY A 81 13.21 12.24 -14.20
N LYS A 82 12.69 11.95 -13.00
CA LYS A 82 13.14 10.83 -12.15
C LYS A 82 12.31 9.54 -12.33
N ARG A 83 11.58 9.37 -13.45
CA ARG A 83 10.77 8.14 -13.70
C ARG A 83 11.58 6.85 -13.51
N ASP A 84 12.80 6.81 -14.03
CA ASP A 84 13.67 5.63 -13.97
C ASP A 84 14.29 5.38 -12.58
N ARG A 85 14.09 6.28 -11.64
CA ARG A 85 14.57 6.15 -10.27
C ARG A 85 13.57 5.44 -9.36
N VAL A 86 12.35 5.20 -9.84
CA VAL A 86 11.24 4.67 -9.04
C VAL A 86 10.57 3.46 -9.66
N VAL A 87 10.12 2.56 -8.81
CA VAL A 87 9.16 1.50 -9.12
C VAL A 87 7.77 2.09 -8.88
N LEU A 88 7.07 2.35 -9.97
CA LEU A 88 5.76 2.99 -9.95
C LEU A 88 4.66 1.94 -9.86
N ILE A 89 3.83 2.07 -8.83
CA ILE A 89 2.70 1.20 -8.57
C ILE A 89 1.40 2.00 -8.67
N THR A 90 0.43 1.45 -9.38
CA THR A 90 -0.96 1.93 -9.30
C THR A 90 -1.94 0.77 -9.44
N LYS A 91 -3.24 1.04 -9.24
CA LYS A 91 -4.29 0.02 -9.10
C LYS A 91 -5.53 0.43 -9.88
N GLY A 92 -6.18 -0.55 -10.48
CA GLY A 92 -7.49 -0.40 -11.15
C GLY A 92 -8.56 -1.32 -10.57
N GLY A 93 -9.76 -1.23 -11.09
CA GLY A 93 -10.87 -2.12 -10.75
C GLY A 93 -11.62 -1.77 -9.45
N HIS A 94 -11.28 -0.66 -8.79
CA HIS A 94 -12.03 -0.21 -7.62
C HIS A 94 -13.42 0.29 -8.04
N PRO A 95 -14.49 0.02 -7.26
CA PRO A 95 -15.76 0.71 -7.41
C PRO A 95 -15.59 2.23 -7.42
N THR A 96 -16.43 2.92 -8.17
CA THR A 96 -16.32 4.39 -8.27
C THR A 96 -16.71 5.06 -6.97
N TYR A 97 -15.91 6.02 -6.50
CA TYR A 97 -16.27 6.92 -5.43
C TYR A 97 -17.09 8.10 -5.98
N VAL A 98 -18.38 7.92 -6.15
CA VAL A 98 -19.30 9.05 -6.36
C VAL A 98 -20.16 9.18 -5.12
N TRP A 99 -19.61 9.82 -4.10
CA TRP A 99 -20.33 10.09 -2.84
C TRP A 99 -21.61 10.89 -3.14
N PRO A 100 -22.77 10.55 -2.60
CA PRO A 100 -23.07 9.57 -1.54
C PRO A 100 -23.61 8.23 -2.04
N THR A 101 -23.46 7.88 -3.30
CA THR A 101 -24.08 6.72 -3.94
C THR A 101 -23.11 5.58 -4.19
N ASP A 102 -21.94 5.62 -3.58
CA ASP A 102 -20.90 4.61 -3.73
C ASP A 102 -21.32 3.28 -3.14
N ASP A 103 -21.33 2.27 -3.97
CA ASP A 103 -21.55 0.90 -3.57
C ASP A 103 -20.22 0.13 -3.75
N LEU A 104 -19.52 -0.11 -2.65
CA LEU A 104 -18.24 -0.83 -2.66
C LEU A 104 -18.37 -2.28 -3.10
N HIS A 105 -19.60 -2.81 -3.14
CA HIS A 105 -19.91 -4.17 -3.62
C HIS A 105 -20.23 -4.23 -5.11
N LYS A 106 -20.18 -3.11 -5.84
CA LYS A 106 -20.31 -3.09 -7.30
C LYS A 106 -18.94 -3.23 -7.95
N PRO A 107 -18.53 -4.44 -8.36
CA PRO A 107 -17.22 -4.63 -8.94
C PRO A 107 -17.10 -3.92 -10.30
N ARG A 108 -15.92 -3.39 -10.58
CA ARG A 108 -15.51 -2.80 -11.86
C ARG A 108 -14.22 -3.47 -12.33
N MET A 109 -14.26 -4.79 -12.48
CA MET A 109 -13.07 -5.61 -12.75
C MET A 109 -13.14 -6.36 -14.08
N THR A 110 -14.16 -6.07 -14.92
CA THR A 110 -14.19 -6.65 -16.27
C THR A 110 -12.92 -6.24 -17.05
N PRO A 111 -12.51 -7.03 -18.06
CA PRO A 111 -11.36 -6.65 -18.92
C PRO A 111 -11.51 -5.25 -19.52
N ALA A 112 -12.73 -4.80 -19.81
CA ALA A 112 -13.00 -3.45 -20.31
C ALA A 112 -12.82 -2.37 -19.24
N ASP A 113 -13.27 -2.60 -18.00
CA ASP A 113 -13.08 -1.69 -16.89
C ASP A 113 -11.59 -1.51 -16.58
N MET A 114 -10.86 -2.63 -16.47
CA MET A 114 -9.42 -2.63 -16.22
C MET A 114 -8.64 -1.93 -17.34
N ARG A 115 -9.06 -2.10 -18.59
CA ARG A 115 -8.49 -1.39 -19.74
C ARG A 115 -8.69 0.11 -19.63
N GLY A 116 -9.90 0.55 -19.31
CA GLY A 116 -10.20 1.97 -19.14
C GLY A 116 -9.36 2.59 -18.01
N ASP A 117 -9.24 1.89 -16.88
CA ASP A 117 -8.47 2.36 -15.75
C ASP A 117 -6.96 2.45 -16.06
N ILE A 118 -6.36 1.42 -16.68
CA ILE A 118 -4.92 1.45 -16.97
C ILE A 118 -4.56 2.50 -18.03
N GLU A 119 -5.38 2.68 -19.06
CA GLU A 119 -5.12 3.71 -20.08
C GLU A 119 -5.20 5.12 -19.51
N LEU A 120 -6.15 5.34 -18.60
CA LEU A 120 -6.24 6.61 -17.90
C LEU A 120 -5.04 6.81 -16.95
N SER A 121 -4.66 5.78 -16.20
CA SER A 121 -3.49 5.83 -15.30
C SER A 121 -2.20 6.14 -16.05
N LEU A 122 -1.92 5.46 -17.16
CA LEU A 122 -0.74 5.73 -18.00
C LEU A 122 -0.70 7.18 -18.49
N LYS A 123 -1.85 7.68 -18.96
CA LYS A 123 -1.99 9.06 -19.40
C LYS A 123 -1.76 10.06 -18.26
N THR A 124 -2.38 9.82 -17.10
CA THR A 124 -2.34 10.73 -15.95
C THR A 124 -0.97 10.74 -15.28
N LEU A 125 -0.31 9.58 -15.22
CA LEU A 125 1.04 9.41 -14.67
C LEU A 125 2.15 9.86 -15.66
N HIS A 126 1.79 10.23 -16.89
CA HIS A 126 2.75 10.61 -17.94
C HIS A 126 3.84 9.55 -18.16
N THR A 127 3.44 8.29 -18.26
CA THR A 127 4.35 7.15 -18.48
C THR A 127 3.72 6.15 -19.43
N ASP A 128 4.56 5.46 -20.22
CA ASP A 128 4.10 4.40 -21.12
C ASP A 128 4.01 3.05 -20.41
N VAL A 129 4.65 2.90 -19.23
CA VAL A 129 4.76 1.63 -18.52
C VAL A 129 4.58 1.85 -17.01
N ILE A 130 3.74 1.02 -16.39
CA ILE A 130 3.61 0.88 -14.94
C ILE A 130 4.46 -0.32 -14.50
N ASP A 131 5.26 -0.17 -13.44
CA ASP A 131 6.13 -1.28 -12.99
C ASP A 131 5.32 -2.42 -12.38
N ILE A 132 4.38 -2.11 -11.46
CA ILE A 132 3.48 -3.13 -10.90
C ILE A 132 2.06 -2.58 -10.91
N TYR A 133 1.16 -3.26 -11.60
CA TYR A 133 -0.25 -2.88 -11.66
C TYR A 133 -1.10 -3.83 -10.84
N PHE A 134 -1.98 -3.30 -9.99
CA PHE A 134 -2.76 -4.10 -9.05
C PHE A 134 -4.24 -4.16 -9.41
N TYR A 135 -4.87 -5.31 -9.15
CA TYR A 135 -6.29 -5.34 -8.82
C TYR A 135 -6.48 -4.69 -7.44
N HIS A 136 -7.35 -3.67 -7.35
CA HIS A 136 -7.57 -2.94 -6.09
C HIS A 136 -8.54 -3.66 -5.15
N ARG A 137 -9.38 -4.53 -5.70
CA ARG A 137 -10.36 -5.38 -5.00
C ARG A 137 -10.42 -6.75 -5.68
N ASP A 138 -11.11 -7.71 -5.06
CA ASP A 138 -11.49 -8.98 -5.66
C ASP A 138 -12.94 -8.92 -6.18
N ASN A 139 -13.24 -9.65 -7.23
CA ASN A 139 -14.59 -9.94 -7.68
C ASN A 139 -14.79 -11.46 -7.76
N ARG A 140 -15.28 -12.05 -6.67
CA ARG A 140 -15.46 -13.52 -6.59
C ARG A 140 -16.50 -14.08 -7.59
N ALA A 141 -17.29 -13.22 -8.27
CA ALA A 141 -18.18 -13.63 -9.35
C ALA A 141 -17.46 -13.77 -10.71
N GLN A 142 -16.23 -13.23 -10.82
CA GLN A 142 -15.37 -13.37 -12.00
C GLN A 142 -14.38 -14.52 -11.80
N SER A 143 -14.02 -15.23 -12.86
CA SER A 143 -13.03 -16.30 -12.76
C SER A 143 -11.63 -15.73 -12.61
N VAL A 144 -10.81 -16.40 -11.81
CA VAL A 144 -9.39 -16.03 -11.63
C VAL A 144 -8.63 -16.10 -12.95
N GLU A 145 -9.00 -17.04 -13.82
CA GLU A 145 -8.42 -17.22 -15.14
C GLU A 145 -8.61 -15.96 -16.00
N GLU A 146 -9.81 -15.39 -16.03
CA GLU A 146 -10.09 -14.16 -16.79
C GLU A 146 -9.31 -12.97 -16.23
N GLU A 147 -9.21 -12.87 -14.90
CA GLU A 147 -8.46 -11.81 -14.25
C GLU A 147 -6.95 -11.91 -14.56
N ILE A 148 -6.37 -13.10 -14.48
CA ILE A 148 -4.97 -13.33 -14.83
C ILE A 148 -4.70 -13.06 -16.31
N GLU A 149 -5.54 -13.56 -17.22
CA GLU A 149 -5.37 -13.32 -18.66
C GLU A 149 -5.49 -11.82 -19.01
N THR A 150 -6.31 -11.05 -18.28
CA THR A 150 -6.41 -9.60 -18.45
C THR A 150 -5.08 -8.92 -18.11
N MET A 151 -4.44 -9.27 -16.98
CA MET A 151 -3.13 -8.72 -16.60
C MET A 151 -2.02 -9.19 -17.56
N GLU A 152 -2.04 -10.45 -17.97
CA GLU A 152 -1.08 -10.98 -18.96
C GLU A 152 -1.22 -10.29 -20.33
N GLN A 153 -2.45 -9.90 -20.72
CA GLN A 153 -2.65 -9.10 -21.93
C GLN A 153 -1.99 -7.72 -21.81
N PHE A 154 -2.14 -7.03 -20.68
CA PHE A 154 -1.47 -5.73 -20.46
C PHE A 154 0.06 -5.87 -20.43
N ARG A 155 0.57 -6.97 -19.87
CA ARG A 155 2.00 -7.28 -19.88
C ARG A 155 2.52 -7.52 -21.30
N LYS A 156 1.81 -8.28 -22.12
CA LYS A 156 2.14 -8.53 -23.54
C LYS A 156 2.10 -7.25 -24.37
N GLU A 157 1.22 -6.32 -24.03
CA GLU A 157 1.13 -4.99 -24.68
C GLU A 157 2.24 -4.04 -24.20
N GLY A 158 3.04 -4.41 -23.21
CA GLY A 158 4.11 -3.57 -22.64
C GLY A 158 3.60 -2.44 -21.76
N LYS A 159 2.32 -2.46 -21.36
CA LYS A 159 1.72 -1.45 -20.47
C LYS A 159 2.13 -1.63 -19.00
N ILE A 160 2.40 -2.86 -18.61
CA ILE A 160 2.87 -3.21 -17.26
C ILE A 160 4.07 -4.15 -17.34
N ARG A 161 4.93 -4.12 -16.33
CA ARG A 161 6.01 -5.09 -16.20
C ARG A 161 5.58 -6.31 -15.39
N TYR A 162 4.93 -6.05 -14.27
CA TYR A 162 4.42 -7.02 -13.32
C TYR A 162 3.01 -6.65 -12.86
N TYR A 163 2.35 -7.57 -12.17
CA TYR A 163 1.05 -7.32 -11.58
C TYR A 163 0.92 -7.95 -10.19
N GLY A 164 0.01 -7.40 -9.40
CA GLY A 164 -0.29 -7.82 -8.04
C GLY A 164 -1.79 -7.77 -7.75
N CYS A 165 -2.16 -8.17 -6.54
CA CYS A 165 -3.52 -8.11 -6.05
C CYS A 165 -3.62 -7.31 -4.75
N SER A 166 -4.78 -6.78 -4.47
CA SER A 166 -5.07 -6.11 -3.21
C SER A 166 -6.47 -6.51 -2.73
N ASN A 167 -6.57 -6.81 -1.44
CA ASN A 167 -7.82 -7.28 -0.84
C ASN A 167 -8.35 -8.60 -1.44
N TRP A 168 -7.44 -9.51 -1.71
CA TRP A 168 -7.74 -10.87 -2.11
C TRP A 168 -7.51 -11.81 -0.93
N GLU A 169 -8.44 -12.77 -0.75
CA GLU A 169 -8.28 -13.83 0.25
C GLU A 169 -7.29 -14.90 -0.22
N ALA A 170 -6.70 -15.63 0.70
CA ALA A 170 -5.66 -16.63 0.43
C ALA A 170 -6.09 -17.72 -0.56
N ASP A 171 -7.36 -18.15 -0.52
CA ASP A 171 -7.91 -19.14 -1.44
C ASP A 171 -7.89 -18.64 -2.89
N ARG A 172 -8.24 -17.37 -3.11
CA ARG A 172 -8.23 -16.73 -4.43
C ARG A 172 -6.82 -16.58 -4.98
N ILE A 173 -5.89 -16.11 -4.13
CA ILE A 173 -4.47 -15.98 -4.53
C ILE A 173 -3.91 -17.36 -4.86
N THR A 174 -4.22 -18.39 -4.07
CA THR A 174 -3.78 -19.77 -4.34
C THR A 174 -4.34 -20.32 -5.67
N GLN A 175 -5.60 -19.97 -6.01
CA GLN A 175 -6.17 -20.32 -7.33
C GLN A 175 -5.40 -19.63 -8.46
N ALA A 176 -5.08 -18.34 -8.29
CA ALA A 176 -4.29 -17.58 -9.26
C ALA A 176 -2.90 -18.18 -9.47
N ASP A 177 -2.21 -18.53 -8.36
CA ASP A 177 -0.89 -19.17 -8.40
C ASP A 177 -0.92 -20.51 -9.13
N ARG A 178 -1.96 -21.32 -8.91
CA ARG A 178 -2.12 -22.60 -9.61
C ARG A 178 -2.29 -22.36 -11.11
N TYR A 179 -3.21 -21.49 -11.50
CA TYR A 179 -3.44 -21.18 -12.91
C TYR A 179 -2.18 -20.64 -13.59
N CYS A 180 -1.46 -19.71 -12.94
CA CYS A 180 -0.22 -19.17 -13.47
C CYS A 180 0.83 -20.24 -13.68
N ARG A 181 1.01 -21.18 -12.73
CA ARG A 181 1.95 -22.32 -12.90
C ARG A 181 1.57 -23.20 -14.09
N GLU A 182 0.29 -23.50 -14.27
CA GLU A 182 -0.20 -24.31 -15.42
C GLU A 182 0.07 -23.63 -16.76
N LYS A 183 0.03 -22.30 -16.81
CA LYS A 183 0.28 -21.50 -18.02
C LYS A 183 1.73 -21.08 -18.21
N GLY A 184 2.60 -21.28 -17.24
CA GLY A 184 3.97 -20.79 -17.26
C GLY A 184 4.06 -19.25 -17.08
N TYR A 185 3.06 -18.64 -16.46
CA TYR A 185 3.07 -17.22 -16.11
C TYR A 185 3.77 -17.02 -14.76
N ARG A 186 4.37 -15.82 -14.57
CA ARG A 186 4.97 -15.45 -13.28
C ARG A 186 3.93 -15.31 -12.17
N GLY A 187 2.76 -14.79 -12.50
CA GLY A 187 1.70 -14.52 -11.54
C GLY A 187 1.93 -13.25 -10.69
N PHE A 188 1.16 -13.13 -9.62
CA PHE A 188 1.25 -11.99 -8.71
C PHE A 188 2.64 -11.89 -8.08
N VAL A 189 3.23 -10.69 -8.13
CA VAL A 189 4.53 -10.40 -7.52
C VAL A 189 4.38 -9.79 -6.13
N ALA A 190 3.22 -9.22 -5.83
CA ALA A 190 2.93 -8.60 -4.54
C ALA A 190 1.42 -8.64 -4.22
N ASP A 191 1.11 -8.65 -2.92
CA ASP A 191 -0.23 -8.55 -2.37
C ASP A 191 -0.32 -7.39 -1.38
N GLN A 192 -1.39 -6.60 -1.48
CA GLN A 192 -1.69 -5.50 -0.57
C GLN A 192 -2.94 -5.81 0.27
N ALA A 193 -2.74 -6.14 1.53
CA ALA A 193 -3.78 -6.34 2.52
C ALA A 193 -3.50 -5.52 3.79
N LEU A 194 -4.49 -5.35 4.65
CA LEU A 194 -4.34 -4.58 5.88
C LEU A 194 -3.48 -5.34 6.90
N LEU A 195 -2.37 -4.72 7.30
CA LEU A 195 -1.56 -5.18 8.44
C LEU A 195 -0.96 -3.98 9.15
N ASN A 196 -1.06 -3.95 10.46
CA ASN A 196 -0.38 -3.00 11.32
C ASN A 196 -0.31 -3.48 12.77
N MET A 197 0.44 -2.80 13.59
CA MET A 197 0.68 -3.15 14.99
C MET A 197 -0.59 -3.17 15.86
N GLY A 198 -1.66 -2.46 15.45
CA GLY A 198 -2.95 -2.43 16.16
C GLY A 198 -4.01 -3.38 15.61
N MET A 199 -3.74 -4.07 14.50
CA MET A 199 -4.76 -4.87 13.79
C MET A 199 -5.39 -5.97 14.66
N LYS A 200 -4.61 -6.59 15.55
CA LYS A 200 -5.07 -7.71 16.39
C LYS A 200 -6.28 -7.37 17.27
N TYR A 201 -6.38 -6.14 17.73
CA TYR A 201 -7.37 -5.70 18.72
C TYR A 201 -8.29 -4.59 18.20
N MET A 202 -8.24 -4.24 16.91
CA MET A 202 -9.10 -3.19 16.36
C MET A 202 -10.54 -3.67 16.20
N ASN A 203 -11.48 -2.73 16.18
CA ASN A 203 -12.84 -2.95 15.75
C ASN A 203 -12.90 -3.07 14.22
N ASP A 204 -13.93 -3.72 13.70
CA ASP A 204 -14.13 -3.80 12.26
C ASP A 204 -14.26 -2.41 11.64
N LEU A 205 -13.72 -2.26 10.45
CA LEU A 205 -13.84 -1.03 9.66
C LEU A 205 -15.18 -1.01 8.92
N PRO A 206 -15.72 0.19 8.62
CA PRO A 206 -16.96 0.31 7.84
C PRO A 206 -16.88 -0.29 6.43
N ASP A 207 -15.70 -0.30 5.82
CA ASP A 207 -15.44 -0.97 4.54
C ASP A 207 -15.17 -2.45 4.80
N ASP A 208 -16.16 -3.29 4.57
CA ASP A 208 -16.10 -4.75 4.74
C ASP A 208 -15.49 -5.48 3.52
N THR A 209 -15.07 -4.73 2.50
CA THR A 209 -14.33 -5.27 1.35
C THR A 209 -12.81 -5.32 1.58
N LEU A 210 -12.35 -4.84 2.74
CA LEU A 210 -10.93 -4.87 3.11
C LEU A 210 -10.54 -6.25 3.63
N VAL A 211 -9.42 -6.76 3.16
CA VAL A 211 -8.84 -8.03 3.62
C VAL A 211 -7.73 -7.77 4.61
N TYR A 212 -7.76 -8.54 5.71
CA TYR A 212 -6.78 -8.47 6.79
C TYR A 212 -5.72 -9.55 6.61
N MET A 213 -4.46 -9.19 6.70
CA MET A 213 -3.33 -10.12 6.60
C MET A 213 -3.19 -10.92 7.91
N ARG A 214 -4.15 -11.84 8.12
CA ARG A 214 -4.25 -12.74 9.28
C ARG A 214 -4.73 -14.13 8.86
N GLY A 215 -4.62 -15.13 9.73
CA GLY A 215 -5.10 -16.49 9.46
C GLY A 215 -4.46 -17.07 8.19
N GLU A 216 -5.27 -17.56 7.28
CA GLU A 216 -4.81 -18.22 6.05
C GLU A 216 -3.96 -17.31 5.17
N LEU A 217 -4.26 -15.99 5.09
CA LEU A 217 -3.46 -15.06 4.30
C LEU A 217 -2.07 -14.82 4.94
N PHE A 218 -2.00 -14.78 6.27
CA PHE A 218 -0.72 -14.72 6.98
C PHE A 218 0.13 -15.97 6.70
N ASP A 219 -0.48 -17.16 6.80
CA ASP A 219 0.18 -18.44 6.52
C ASP A 219 0.58 -18.56 5.04
N TYR A 220 -0.23 -18.02 4.12
CA TYR A 220 0.12 -17.95 2.71
C TYR A 220 1.44 -17.20 2.52
N HIS A 221 1.61 -16.00 3.08
CA HIS A 221 2.83 -15.20 2.91
C HIS A 221 4.07 -15.84 3.56
N LYS A 222 3.91 -16.59 4.65
CA LYS A 222 5.03 -17.37 5.24
C LYS A 222 5.57 -18.41 4.28
N ASN A 223 4.72 -18.99 3.45
CA ASN A 223 5.07 -20.12 2.58
C ASN A 223 5.30 -19.70 1.12
N ASN A 224 5.00 -18.46 0.76
CA ASN A 224 5.03 -17.98 -0.64
C ASN A 224 5.83 -16.66 -0.78
N PRO A 225 7.15 -16.67 -0.56
CA PRO A 225 7.99 -15.46 -0.59
C PRO A 225 8.09 -14.82 -1.98
N GLN A 226 7.63 -15.51 -3.05
CA GLN A 226 7.52 -14.97 -4.40
C GLN A 226 6.41 -13.94 -4.55
N ASN A 227 5.43 -13.90 -3.63
CA ASN A 227 4.38 -12.88 -3.57
C ASN A 227 4.66 -11.98 -2.36
N LEU A 228 5.22 -10.79 -2.59
CA LEU A 228 5.65 -9.89 -1.54
C LEU A 228 4.45 -9.30 -0.79
N ALA A 229 4.44 -9.42 0.54
CA ALA A 229 3.48 -8.70 1.36
C ALA A 229 3.78 -7.18 1.36
N MET A 230 2.86 -6.36 0.86
CA MET A 230 2.95 -4.89 0.85
C MET A 230 1.81 -4.26 1.67
N PRO A 231 1.86 -4.33 3.00
CA PRO A 231 0.75 -3.89 3.84
C PRO A 231 0.41 -2.41 3.70
N TYR A 232 -0.88 -2.11 3.62
CA TYR A 232 -1.41 -0.76 3.74
C TYR A 232 -1.94 -0.48 5.17
N MET A 233 -2.28 0.79 5.46
CA MET A 233 -2.64 1.28 6.80
C MET A 233 -1.57 0.98 7.86
N GLY A 234 -0.31 0.93 7.47
CA GLY A 234 0.80 0.52 8.32
C GLY A 234 0.97 1.30 9.62
N VAL A 235 0.50 2.54 9.66
CA VAL A 235 0.53 3.41 10.86
C VAL A 235 -0.83 3.48 11.59
N ALA A 236 -1.74 2.53 11.32
CA ALA A 236 -3.05 2.42 11.99
C ALA A 236 -3.83 3.76 11.99
N SER A 237 -3.92 4.42 10.83
CA SER A 237 -4.56 5.75 10.67
C SER A 237 -4.05 6.80 11.67
N GLY A 238 -2.78 6.71 12.07
CA GLY A 238 -2.16 7.63 13.03
C GLY A 238 -2.52 7.37 14.49
N PHE A 239 -3.20 6.27 14.82
CA PHE A 239 -3.65 5.96 16.18
C PHE A 239 -2.53 6.10 17.23
N PHE A 240 -1.38 5.50 16.99
CA PHE A 240 -0.26 5.53 17.94
C PHE A 240 0.33 6.94 18.09
N HIS A 241 0.38 7.73 17.03
CA HIS A 241 0.85 9.11 17.04
C HIS A 241 -0.09 10.03 17.81
N ILE A 242 -1.41 9.88 17.57
CA ILE A 242 -2.43 10.66 18.29
C ILE A 242 -2.44 10.28 19.77
N PHE A 243 -2.31 9.00 20.10
CA PHE A 243 -2.22 8.54 21.48
C PHE A 243 -0.98 9.13 22.17
N ALA A 244 0.18 9.11 21.53
CA ALA A 244 1.40 9.70 22.08
C ALA A 244 1.26 11.20 22.35
N ALA A 245 0.55 11.94 21.48
CA ALA A 245 0.39 13.39 21.59
C ALA A 245 -0.75 13.82 22.53
N LYS A 246 -1.85 13.04 22.61
CA LYS A 246 -3.11 13.47 23.25
C LYS A 246 -3.69 12.44 24.23
N GLY A 247 -2.99 11.31 24.44
CA GLY A 247 -3.48 10.22 25.28
C GLY A 247 -4.75 9.54 24.74
N GLU A 248 -5.43 8.82 25.64
CA GLU A 248 -6.62 8.02 25.34
C GLU A 248 -7.78 8.88 24.80
N GLU A 249 -7.96 10.08 25.35
CA GLU A 249 -9.02 11.00 24.92
C GLU A 249 -8.86 11.40 23.43
N GLY A 250 -7.62 11.55 22.96
CA GLY A 250 -7.35 11.89 21.55
C GLY A 250 -7.76 10.81 20.54
N VAL A 251 -7.84 9.55 21.00
CA VAL A 251 -8.11 8.39 20.13
C VAL A 251 -9.47 7.73 20.34
N LYS A 252 -10.31 8.27 21.24
CA LYS A 252 -11.59 7.66 21.68
C LYS A 252 -12.55 7.27 20.55
N ASN A 253 -12.52 7.98 19.42
CA ASN A 253 -13.37 7.72 18.26
C ASN A 253 -12.69 6.87 17.18
N SER A 254 -11.47 6.41 17.42
CA SER A 254 -10.73 5.57 16.47
C SER A 254 -11.24 4.12 16.54
N PRO A 255 -11.37 3.40 15.42
CA PRO A 255 -11.65 1.97 15.43
C PRO A 255 -10.55 1.17 16.14
N TYR A 256 -9.37 1.74 16.28
CA TYR A 256 -8.26 1.16 17.04
C TYR A 256 -8.38 1.39 18.56
N CYS A 257 -9.29 2.25 19.06
CA CYS A 257 -9.41 2.54 20.49
C CYS A 257 -10.14 1.40 21.22
N THR A 258 -9.40 0.38 21.57
CA THR A 258 -9.86 -0.78 22.34
C THR A 258 -8.94 -1.02 23.55
N PRO A 259 -9.40 -1.72 24.61
CA PRO A 259 -8.54 -2.02 25.76
C PRO A 259 -7.24 -2.75 25.38
N GLY A 260 -7.27 -3.60 24.34
CA GLY A 260 -6.08 -4.28 23.80
C GLY A 260 -5.11 -3.28 23.17
N ASN A 261 -5.57 -2.45 22.26
CA ASN A 261 -4.72 -1.47 21.58
C ASN A 261 -4.23 -0.34 22.49
N LEU A 262 -4.95 0.02 23.55
CA LEU A 262 -4.45 0.95 24.55
C LEU A 262 -3.22 0.39 25.30
N LYS A 263 -3.15 -0.93 25.53
CA LYS A 263 -1.95 -1.60 26.07
C LYS A 263 -0.81 -1.57 25.05
N VAL A 264 -1.10 -1.89 23.79
CA VAL A 264 -0.12 -1.82 22.69
C VAL A 264 0.41 -0.39 22.53
N ALA A 265 -0.43 0.63 22.65
CA ALA A 265 -0.02 2.03 22.56
C ALA A 265 0.91 2.45 23.68
N ARG A 266 0.64 2.03 24.94
CA ARG A 266 1.56 2.26 26.06
C ARG A 266 2.89 1.55 25.84
N ARG A 267 2.85 0.28 25.37
CA ARG A 267 4.06 -0.45 25.00
C ARG A 267 4.86 0.24 23.90
N CYS A 268 4.16 0.82 22.90
CA CYS A 268 4.81 1.62 21.85
C CYS A 268 5.64 2.76 22.45
N LEU A 269 5.12 3.49 23.44
CA LEU A 269 5.86 4.57 24.12
C LEU A 269 7.09 4.05 24.90
N GLU A 270 6.96 2.93 25.60
CA GLU A 270 8.09 2.27 26.26
C GLU A 270 9.19 1.88 25.24
N LEU A 271 8.79 1.40 24.06
CA LEU A 271 9.74 1.07 22.99
C LEU A 271 10.39 2.32 22.39
N CYS A 272 9.65 3.45 22.29
CA CYS A 272 10.24 4.73 21.91
C CYS A 272 11.38 5.13 22.85
N GLU A 273 11.19 4.98 24.15
CA GLU A 273 12.22 5.25 25.17
C GLU A 273 13.38 4.25 25.06
N LYS A 274 13.07 2.94 24.97
CA LYS A 274 14.08 1.87 24.89
C LYS A 274 15.03 2.05 23.71
N TYR A 275 14.48 2.39 22.54
CA TYR A 275 15.25 2.49 21.29
C TYR A 275 15.66 3.91 20.94
N HIS A 276 15.31 4.91 21.75
CA HIS A 276 15.46 6.33 21.41
C HIS A 276 14.89 6.65 20.03
N ALA A 277 13.73 6.09 19.75
CA ALA A 277 13.08 6.11 18.45
C ALA A 277 11.72 6.83 18.50
N SER A 278 11.30 7.35 17.37
CA SER A 278 9.98 7.94 17.24
C SER A 278 8.87 6.90 17.13
N VAL A 279 7.63 7.34 17.34
CA VAL A 279 6.44 6.48 17.14
C VAL A 279 6.40 5.90 15.73
N SER A 280 6.71 6.71 14.70
CA SER A 280 6.78 6.22 13.31
C SER A 280 7.77 5.07 13.16
N GLN A 281 8.96 5.21 13.76
CA GLN A 281 10.01 4.20 13.67
C GLN A 281 9.63 2.91 14.41
N ILE A 282 8.99 3.01 15.58
CA ILE A 282 8.50 1.82 16.30
C ILE A 282 7.41 1.12 15.50
N VAL A 283 6.42 1.86 14.99
CA VAL A 283 5.30 1.28 14.24
C VAL A 283 5.76 0.65 12.93
N LEU A 284 6.73 1.24 12.23
CA LEU A 284 7.32 0.66 11.03
C LEU A 284 8.27 -0.50 11.35
N GLY A 285 8.96 -0.47 12.48
CA GLY A 285 9.79 -1.57 12.99
C GLY A 285 9.03 -2.88 13.17
N PHE A 286 7.72 -2.79 13.48
CA PHE A 286 6.81 -3.95 13.57
C PHE A 286 6.87 -4.85 12.33
N PHE A 287 7.02 -4.29 11.14
CA PHE A 287 7.07 -5.08 9.90
C PHE A 287 8.36 -5.91 9.77
N GLY A 288 9.44 -5.47 10.42
CA GLY A 288 10.68 -6.25 10.51
C GLY A 288 10.59 -7.45 11.46
N SER A 289 9.59 -7.50 12.34
CA SER A 289 9.36 -8.60 13.26
C SER A 289 8.50 -9.74 12.69
N GLN A 290 7.89 -9.54 11.51
CA GLN A 290 7.02 -10.54 10.91
C GLN A 290 7.80 -11.78 10.46
N GLU A 291 7.12 -12.91 10.33
CA GLU A 291 7.70 -14.20 9.91
C GLU A 291 7.96 -14.26 8.39
N PHE A 292 7.53 -13.26 7.64
CA PHE A 292 7.76 -13.09 6.21
C PHE A 292 8.24 -11.68 5.89
N THR A 293 8.78 -11.49 4.70
CA THR A 293 9.23 -10.16 4.27
C THR A 293 8.05 -9.25 3.99
N CYS A 294 8.03 -8.09 4.63
CA CYS A 294 7.04 -7.03 4.41
C CYS A 294 7.69 -5.78 3.83
N LEU A 295 6.96 -5.11 2.95
CA LEU A 295 7.23 -3.77 2.47
C LEU A 295 6.03 -2.88 2.84
N PRO A 296 6.01 -2.26 4.05
CA PRO A 296 4.90 -1.41 4.45
C PRO A 296 4.81 -0.15 3.58
N LEU A 297 3.58 0.26 3.28
CA LEU A 297 3.28 1.51 2.61
C LEU A 297 3.07 2.62 3.65
N TYR A 298 3.88 3.65 3.58
CA TYR A 298 3.88 4.78 4.51
C TYR A 298 3.41 6.05 3.82
N GLY A 299 2.35 6.67 4.33
CA GLY A 299 1.83 7.98 3.87
C GLY A 299 2.23 9.08 4.86
N PRO A 300 3.28 9.85 4.60
CA PRO A 300 3.69 10.95 5.46
C PRO A 300 2.75 12.15 5.31
N GLN A 301 2.70 13.02 6.32
CA GLN A 301 2.06 14.33 6.19
C GLN A 301 3.01 15.39 5.60
N ASN A 302 4.31 15.20 5.74
CA ASN A 302 5.35 16.10 5.24
C ASN A 302 6.71 15.40 5.11
N ALA A 303 7.67 16.08 4.48
CA ALA A 303 9.01 15.56 4.24
C ALA A 303 9.81 15.28 5.53
N GLN A 304 9.54 16.00 6.62
CA GLN A 304 10.23 15.76 7.90
C GLN A 304 9.81 14.43 8.50
N GLN A 305 8.50 14.14 8.54
CA GLN A 305 8.00 12.83 8.99
C GLN A 305 8.52 11.68 8.11
N LEU A 306 8.59 11.91 6.80
CA LEU A 306 9.17 10.93 5.88
C LEU A 306 10.63 10.66 6.20
N THR A 307 11.44 11.71 6.39
CA THR A 307 12.87 11.58 6.74
C THR A 307 13.07 10.77 8.01
N GLU A 308 12.23 11.00 9.01
CA GLU A 308 12.28 10.26 10.27
C GLU A 308 11.88 8.79 10.07
N ALA A 309 10.78 8.54 9.37
CA ALA A 309 10.29 7.20 9.08
C ALA A 309 11.30 6.36 8.29
N MET A 310 11.97 6.94 7.29
CA MET A 310 12.98 6.24 6.49
C MET A 310 14.19 5.76 7.29
N LYS A 311 14.52 6.40 8.42
CA LYS A 311 15.58 5.96 9.33
C LYS A 311 15.23 4.71 10.16
N THR A 312 14.02 4.20 10.09
CA THR A 312 13.61 2.94 10.75
C THR A 312 14.57 1.79 10.41
N VAL A 313 15.11 1.76 9.20
CA VAL A 313 16.03 0.70 8.73
C VAL A 313 17.40 0.72 9.42
N GLU A 314 17.73 1.79 10.13
CA GLU A 314 18.99 1.96 10.86
C GLU A 314 18.92 1.37 12.27
N ILE A 315 17.70 1.08 12.78
CA ILE A 315 17.47 0.60 14.12
C ILE A 315 17.37 -0.93 14.14
N ASP A 316 18.14 -1.56 15.00
CA ASP A 316 18.09 -3.01 15.21
C ASP A 316 17.07 -3.34 16.32
N PHE A 317 15.84 -3.62 15.90
CA PHE A 317 14.74 -3.95 16.80
C PHE A 317 14.77 -5.43 17.18
N ASP A 318 14.60 -5.75 18.46
CA ASP A 318 14.32 -7.10 18.92
C ASP A 318 12.89 -7.51 18.51
N LYS A 319 12.76 -8.59 17.74
CA LYS A 319 11.47 -9.11 17.31
C LYS A 319 10.53 -9.47 18.47
N ASN A 320 11.10 -9.88 19.61
CA ASN A 320 10.33 -10.23 20.81
C ASN A 320 9.60 -9.03 21.43
N ASP A 321 10.05 -7.80 21.18
CA ASP A 321 9.39 -6.60 21.66
C ASP A 321 8.03 -6.34 21.00
N TYR A 322 7.76 -6.99 19.89
CA TYR A 322 6.52 -6.88 19.12
C TYR A 322 5.53 -8.04 19.32
N GLN A 323 5.70 -8.81 20.38
CA GLN A 323 4.76 -9.86 20.78
C GLN A 323 3.69 -9.24 21.71
N PHE A 324 2.50 -8.92 21.14
CA PHE A 324 1.40 -8.29 21.83
C PHE A 324 0.22 -9.23 22.06
#